data_5c709fc6ed9af591a46d070184335f3c
#
_entry.id   5c709fc6ed9af591a46d070184335f3c
#
_cell.length_a   1.000
_cell.length_b   1.000
_cell.length_c   1.000
_cell.angle_alpha   90.00
_cell.angle_beta   90.00
_cell.angle_gamma   90.00
#
_symmetry.space_group_name_H-M   'P 1'
#
loop_
_entity.id
_entity.type
_entity.pdbx_description
1 polymer ?
#
loop_
_entity_poly.entity_id
_entity_poly.type
_entity_poly.pdbx_seq_one_letter_code
_entity_poly.pdbx_strand_id
1 'polypeptide(L)'
;MRVRELHAAEAGHAVDTVFHGLSPRSRYLRFHAPVPRLTASMRRRLTDLDGRRKAAVVAECHRTPIGIGRLIATGDDTAEIALAVVDPWQRKGVGTELVNALARLAADLRYEELHGDVLGENQPMLRLVARVFPGARMTREEDDVIRVGYPLNHRLTHEELVADLRW
;
A
#
# COMPACT_ATOMS: atom_id res chain seq x y z
N MET A 1 -5.78 6.43 -15.72
CA MET A 1 -5.30 5.54 -14.63
C MET A 1 -6.50 4.81 -14.04
N ARG A 2 -6.35 3.54 -13.69
CA ARG A 2 -7.37 2.71 -13.02
C ARG A 2 -6.72 1.99 -11.86
N VAL A 3 -7.42 1.88 -10.72
CA VAL A 3 -7.01 1.04 -9.58
C VAL A 3 -8.04 -0.08 -9.42
N ARG A 4 -7.56 -1.30 -9.21
CA ARG A 4 -8.40 -2.50 -9.05
C ARG A 4 -7.71 -3.52 -8.14
N GLU A 5 -8.46 -4.50 -7.69
CA GLU A 5 -7.86 -5.65 -7.03
C GLU A 5 -6.91 -6.40 -7.97
N LEU A 6 -5.84 -6.94 -7.39
CA LEU A 6 -4.84 -7.74 -8.08
C LEU A 6 -5.03 -9.21 -7.74
N HIS A 7 -5.33 -10.02 -8.74
CA HIS A 7 -5.50 -11.46 -8.57
C HIS A 7 -4.17 -12.21 -8.67
N ALA A 8 -4.09 -13.35 -8.00
CA ALA A 8 -2.88 -14.17 -7.93
C ALA A 8 -2.28 -14.50 -9.30
N ALA A 9 -3.12 -14.77 -10.31
CA ALA A 9 -2.69 -15.11 -11.68
C ALA A 9 -1.89 -13.98 -12.36
N GLU A 10 -2.14 -12.71 -12.00
CA GLU A 10 -1.50 -11.53 -12.59
C GLU A 10 -0.37 -10.98 -11.70
N ALA A 11 -0.29 -11.45 -10.44
CA ALA A 11 0.59 -10.88 -9.42
C ALA A 11 2.07 -10.91 -9.83
N GLY A 12 2.51 -11.96 -10.51
CA GLY A 12 3.88 -12.08 -10.98
C GLY A 12 4.28 -10.93 -11.92
N HIS A 13 3.47 -10.70 -12.95
CA HIS A 13 3.72 -9.61 -13.90
C HIS A 13 3.68 -8.23 -13.22
N ALA A 14 2.69 -7.99 -12.38
CA ALA A 14 2.55 -6.70 -11.69
C ALA A 14 3.73 -6.41 -10.75
N VAL A 15 4.13 -7.39 -9.94
CA VAL A 15 5.27 -7.27 -9.01
C VAL A 15 6.56 -7.01 -9.76
N ASP A 16 6.85 -7.78 -10.82
CA ASP A 16 8.07 -7.63 -11.60
C ASP A 16 8.11 -6.26 -12.29
N THR A 17 7.02 -5.83 -12.92
CA THR A 17 6.93 -4.54 -13.63
C THR A 17 7.13 -3.38 -12.66
N VAL A 18 6.42 -3.37 -11.54
CA VAL A 18 6.54 -2.30 -10.54
C VAL A 18 7.95 -2.29 -9.94
N PHE A 19 8.49 -3.45 -9.56
CA PHE A 19 9.84 -3.50 -9.00
C PHE A 19 10.90 -2.93 -9.95
N HIS A 20 10.83 -3.26 -11.23
CA HIS A 20 11.76 -2.73 -12.23
C HIS A 20 11.63 -1.22 -12.43
N GLY A 21 10.42 -0.68 -12.23
CA GLY A 21 10.16 0.76 -12.31
C GLY A 21 10.58 1.57 -11.08
N LEU A 22 11.07 0.91 -10.01
CA LEU A 22 11.58 1.56 -8.81
C LEU A 22 13.09 1.81 -8.90
N SER A 23 13.51 3.03 -8.57
CA SER A 23 14.93 3.34 -8.33
C SER A 23 15.47 2.59 -7.09
N PRO A 24 16.81 2.49 -6.93
CA PRO A 24 17.41 1.95 -5.70
C PRO A 24 16.88 2.64 -4.43
N ARG A 25 16.67 3.95 -4.48
CA ARG A 25 16.11 4.73 -3.37
C ARG A 25 14.67 4.33 -3.07
N SER A 26 13.82 4.21 -4.07
CA SER A 26 12.42 3.81 -3.91
C SER A 26 12.30 2.37 -3.39
N ARG A 27 13.18 1.46 -3.82
CA ARG A 27 13.27 0.11 -3.29
C ARG A 27 13.66 0.11 -1.82
N TYR A 28 14.69 0.89 -1.44
CA TYR A 28 15.11 1.03 -0.05
C TYR A 28 13.97 1.54 0.84
N LEU A 29 13.28 2.61 0.43
CA LEU A 29 12.14 3.16 1.18
C LEU A 29 10.98 2.16 1.32
N ARG A 30 10.81 1.26 0.35
CA ARG A 30 9.75 0.24 0.36
C ARG A 30 10.10 -0.98 1.21
N PHE A 31 11.35 -1.43 1.16
CA PHE A 31 11.76 -2.68 1.79
C PHE A 31 12.57 -2.48 3.08
N HIS A 32 12.88 -1.24 3.44
CA HIS A 32 13.73 -0.83 4.57
C HIS A 32 15.13 -1.46 4.52
N ALA A 33 15.54 -1.87 3.34
CA ALA A 33 16.85 -2.47 3.06
C ALA A 33 17.23 -2.28 1.60
N PRO A 34 18.52 -2.30 1.26
CA PRO A 34 18.98 -2.33 -0.13
C PRO A 34 18.51 -3.62 -0.82
N VAL A 35 17.67 -3.48 -1.85
CA VAL A 35 17.18 -4.62 -2.65
C VAL A 35 17.50 -4.37 -4.12
N PRO A 36 18.69 -4.78 -4.59
CA PRO A 36 19.10 -4.55 -5.98
C PRO A 36 18.29 -5.42 -6.97
N ARG A 37 17.82 -6.57 -6.53
CA ARG A 37 17.00 -7.51 -7.32
C ARG A 37 16.02 -8.28 -6.43
N LEU A 38 14.90 -8.71 -6.99
CA LEU A 38 14.01 -9.63 -6.29
C LEU A 38 14.62 -11.03 -6.28
N THR A 39 14.82 -11.59 -5.10
CA THR A 39 15.14 -13.00 -4.97
C THR A 39 13.89 -13.85 -5.26
N ALA A 40 14.07 -15.12 -5.61
CA ALA A 40 12.95 -16.03 -5.83
C ALA A 40 12.03 -16.14 -4.59
N SER A 41 12.61 -16.09 -3.39
CA SER A 41 11.85 -16.09 -2.13
C SER A 41 11.03 -14.82 -1.94
N MET A 42 11.63 -13.64 -2.17
CA MET A 42 10.91 -12.36 -2.09
C MET A 42 9.77 -12.31 -3.10
N ARG A 43 10.05 -12.72 -4.35
CA ARG A 43 9.03 -12.74 -5.40
C ARG A 43 7.87 -13.65 -5.02
N ARG A 44 8.11 -14.87 -4.56
CA ARG A 44 7.05 -15.78 -4.08
C ARG A 44 6.20 -15.12 -2.99
N ARG A 45 6.83 -14.52 -1.97
CA ARG A 45 6.11 -13.84 -0.88
C ARG A 45 5.29 -12.64 -1.35
N LEU A 46 5.77 -11.90 -2.36
CA LEU A 46 5.05 -10.75 -2.92
C LEU A 46 3.89 -11.16 -3.82
N THR A 47 3.94 -12.33 -4.45
CA THR A 47 2.91 -12.83 -5.38
C THR A 47 1.93 -13.81 -4.73
N ASP A 48 2.18 -14.22 -3.48
CA ASP A 48 1.31 -15.11 -2.72
C ASP A 48 0.09 -14.31 -2.23
N LEU A 49 -0.98 -14.39 -2.99
CA LEU A 49 -2.26 -13.72 -2.72
C LEU A 49 -3.38 -14.75 -2.62
N ASP A 50 -4.17 -14.67 -1.56
CA ASP A 50 -5.37 -15.47 -1.34
C ASP A 50 -6.67 -14.66 -1.42
N GLY A 51 -6.54 -13.35 -1.66
CA GLY A 51 -7.65 -12.41 -1.77
C GLY A 51 -8.29 -12.02 -0.44
N ARG A 52 -7.84 -12.54 0.68
CA ARG A 52 -8.40 -12.26 2.01
C ARG A 52 -7.34 -11.89 3.05
N ARG A 53 -6.49 -12.84 3.45
CA ARG A 53 -5.39 -12.58 4.42
C ARG A 53 -4.16 -11.98 3.75
N LYS A 54 -4.02 -12.22 2.46
CA LYS A 54 -2.99 -11.66 1.59
C LYS A 54 -3.65 -11.15 0.33
N ALA A 55 -3.99 -9.88 0.32
CA ALA A 55 -4.67 -9.22 -0.78
C ALA A 55 -3.81 -8.08 -1.36
N ALA A 56 -4.13 -7.65 -2.55
CA ALA A 56 -3.41 -6.56 -3.19
C ALA A 56 -4.33 -5.78 -4.15
N VAL A 57 -3.94 -4.54 -4.40
CA VAL A 57 -4.50 -3.68 -5.44
C VAL A 57 -3.40 -3.24 -6.40
N VAL A 58 -3.74 -3.01 -7.65
CA VAL A 58 -2.82 -2.53 -8.68
C VAL A 58 -3.34 -1.24 -9.30
N ALA A 59 -2.47 -0.25 -9.46
CA ALA A 59 -2.72 0.91 -10.28
C ALA A 59 -2.13 0.68 -11.67
N GLU A 60 -2.93 0.90 -12.71
CA GLU A 60 -2.57 0.69 -14.11
C GLU A 60 -2.79 1.94 -14.96
N CYS A 61 -1.88 2.18 -15.88
CA CYS A 61 -2.05 3.12 -16.98
C CYS A 61 -1.88 2.38 -18.30
N HIS A 62 -2.92 2.40 -19.18
CA HIS A 62 -2.95 1.64 -20.43
C HIS A 62 -2.58 0.16 -20.24
N ARG A 63 -3.11 -0.46 -19.17
CA ARG A 63 -2.87 -1.87 -18.77
C ARG A 63 -1.43 -2.15 -18.27
N THR A 64 -0.59 -1.15 -18.14
CA THR A 64 0.75 -1.30 -17.56
C THR A 64 0.69 -1.01 -16.05
N PRO A 65 1.13 -1.93 -15.19
CA PRO A 65 1.24 -1.69 -13.75
C PRO A 65 2.19 -0.52 -13.44
N ILE A 66 1.69 0.48 -12.73
CA ILE A 66 2.44 1.68 -12.34
C ILE A 66 2.56 1.83 -10.82
N GLY A 67 1.86 0.99 -10.08
CA GLY A 67 1.94 0.93 -8.63
C GLY A 67 1.18 -0.25 -8.09
N ILE A 68 1.56 -0.69 -6.90
CA ILE A 68 0.97 -1.84 -6.22
C ILE A 68 0.82 -1.51 -4.74
N GLY A 69 -0.32 -1.87 -4.18
CA GLY A 69 -0.58 -1.84 -2.74
C GLY A 69 -0.89 -3.25 -2.25
N ARG A 70 -0.37 -3.62 -1.08
CA ARG A 70 -0.60 -4.93 -0.47
C ARG A 70 -1.21 -4.77 0.91
N LEU A 71 -2.05 -5.73 1.25
CA LEU A 71 -2.66 -5.90 2.54
C LEU A 71 -2.31 -7.30 3.05
N ILE A 72 -1.81 -7.39 4.27
CA ILE A 72 -1.45 -8.67 4.90
C ILE A 72 -2.06 -8.70 6.30
N ALA A 73 -2.91 -9.69 6.57
CA ALA A 73 -3.46 -9.91 7.90
C ALA A 73 -2.35 -10.15 8.93
N THR A 74 -2.40 -9.41 10.03
CA THR A 74 -1.49 -9.56 11.18
C THR A 74 -2.21 -10.08 12.41
N GLY A 75 -3.53 -10.06 12.38
CA GLY A 75 -4.45 -10.61 13.35
C GLY A 75 -5.76 -11.00 12.67
N ASP A 76 -6.81 -11.21 13.45
CA ASP A 76 -8.14 -11.52 12.91
C ASP A 76 -8.84 -10.27 12.40
N ASP A 77 -8.60 -9.13 13.02
CA ASP A 77 -9.20 -7.83 12.75
C ASP A 77 -8.19 -6.75 12.32
N THR A 78 -6.89 -7.09 12.23
CA THR A 78 -5.81 -6.16 11.91
C THR A 78 -5.05 -6.57 10.67
N ALA A 79 -4.66 -5.58 9.85
CA ALA A 79 -3.89 -5.81 8.66
C ALA A 79 -2.79 -4.75 8.46
N GLU A 80 -1.63 -5.21 8.00
CA GLU A 80 -0.54 -4.35 7.54
C GLU A 80 -0.74 -3.98 6.08
N ILE A 81 -0.56 -2.71 5.76
CA ILE A 81 -0.52 -2.23 4.38
C ILE A 81 0.85 -1.71 3.99
N ALA A 82 1.20 -1.96 2.74
CA ALA A 82 2.43 -1.44 2.15
C ALA A 82 2.23 -1.19 0.65
N LEU A 83 2.86 -0.16 0.11
CA LEU A 83 2.69 0.20 -1.30
C LEU A 83 4.00 0.64 -1.96
N ALA A 84 4.02 0.56 -3.28
CA ALA A 84 5.07 1.08 -4.13
C ALA A 84 4.47 1.71 -5.39
N VAL A 85 5.03 2.83 -5.82
CA VAL A 85 4.68 3.51 -7.08
C VAL A 85 5.95 3.69 -7.88
N VAL A 86 5.94 3.29 -9.15
CA VAL A 86 7.11 3.46 -10.04
C VAL A 86 7.51 4.94 -10.13
N ASP A 87 8.79 5.21 -10.14
CA ASP A 87 9.33 6.57 -9.98
C ASP A 87 8.70 7.62 -10.91
N PRO A 88 8.50 7.37 -12.23
CA PRO A 88 7.87 8.34 -13.12
C PRO A 88 6.42 8.69 -12.78
N TRP A 89 5.76 7.89 -11.96
CA TRP A 89 4.36 8.07 -11.55
C TRP A 89 4.19 8.54 -10.11
N GLN A 90 5.27 8.74 -9.39
CA GLN A 90 5.22 9.34 -8.06
C GLN A 90 4.78 10.80 -8.13
N ARG A 91 4.19 11.31 -7.04
CA ARG A 91 3.68 12.70 -6.92
C ARG A 91 2.57 13.06 -7.91
N LYS A 92 1.89 12.06 -8.49
CA LYS A 92 0.77 12.19 -9.43
C LYS A 92 -0.54 11.62 -8.91
N GLY A 93 -0.65 11.46 -7.58
CA GLY A 93 -1.86 10.95 -6.94
C GLY A 93 -1.99 9.43 -6.86
N VAL A 94 -1.13 8.66 -7.56
CA VAL A 94 -1.20 7.20 -7.61
C VAL A 94 -1.17 6.56 -6.21
N GLY A 95 -0.28 7.04 -5.33
CA GLY A 95 -0.19 6.54 -3.96
C GLY A 95 -1.47 6.79 -3.15
N THR A 96 -2.12 7.94 -3.33
CA THR A 96 -3.40 8.26 -2.69
C THR A 96 -4.49 7.27 -3.12
N GLU A 97 -4.62 7.02 -4.42
CA GLU A 97 -5.59 6.07 -4.95
C GLU A 97 -5.36 4.64 -4.45
N LEU A 98 -4.08 4.22 -4.38
CA LEU A 98 -3.73 2.89 -3.85
C LEU A 98 -4.11 2.76 -2.36
N VAL A 99 -3.81 3.76 -1.53
CA VAL A 99 -4.15 3.73 -0.10
C VAL A 99 -5.65 3.73 0.10
N ASN A 100 -6.40 4.56 -0.64
CA ASN A 100 -7.86 4.56 -0.58
C ASN A 100 -8.45 3.20 -1.01
N ALA A 101 -7.91 2.59 -2.07
CA ALA A 101 -8.35 1.27 -2.51
C ALA A 101 -8.05 0.18 -1.47
N LEU A 102 -6.88 0.23 -0.81
CA LEU A 102 -6.54 -0.68 0.28
C LEU A 102 -7.46 -0.50 1.49
N ALA A 103 -7.80 0.74 1.85
CA ALA A 103 -8.72 1.00 2.96
C ALA A 103 -10.13 0.46 2.68
N ARG A 104 -10.64 0.64 1.46
CA ARG A 104 -11.92 0.03 1.04
C ARG A 104 -11.86 -1.49 1.08
N LEU A 105 -10.83 -2.09 0.48
CA LEU A 105 -10.65 -3.54 0.49
C LEU A 105 -10.57 -4.10 1.92
N ALA A 106 -9.85 -3.43 2.81
CA ALA A 106 -9.74 -3.82 4.21
C ALA A 106 -11.12 -3.76 4.92
N ALA A 107 -11.91 -2.72 4.68
CA ALA A 107 -13.26 -2.59 5.22
C ALA A 107 -14.19 -3.70 4.69
N ASP A 108 -14.13 -4.01 3.40
CA ASP A 108 -14.91 -5.10 2.78
C ASP A 108 -14.53 -6.47 3.37
N LEU A 109 -13.25 -6.65 3.69
CA LEU A 109 -12.72 -7.85 4.35
C LEU A 109 -12.92 -7.88 5.88
N ARG A 110 -13.55 -6.82 6.44
CA ARG A 110 -13.88 -6.69 7.86
C ARG A 110 -12.69 -6.52 8.80
N TYR A 111 -11.59 -5.97 8.32
CA TYR A 111 -10.53 -5.51 9.20
C TYR A 111 -10.96 -4.23 9.94
N GLU A 112 -10.57 -4.10 11.21
CA GLU A 112 -10.93 -2.96 12.07
C GLU A 112 -9.78 -1.96 12.20
N GLU A 113 -8.55 -2.39 11.99
CA GLU A 113 -7.37 -1.53 12.03
C GLU A 113 -6.39 -1.83 10.89
N LEU A 114 -5.91 -0.78 10.27
CA LEU A 114 -4.76 -0.81 9.35
C LEU A 114 -3.52 -0.27 10.05
N HIS A 115 -2.40 -0.88 9.77
CA HIS A 115 -1.12 -0.35 10.17
C HIS A 115 -0.07 -0.47 9.07
N GLY A 116 1.06 0.19 9.25
CA GLY A 116 2.20 0.09 8.33
C GLY A 116 3.41 0.78 8.93
N ASP A 117 4.58 0.34 8.52
CA ASP A 117 5.85 0.89 8.94
C ASP A 117 6.43 1.76 7.82
N VAL A 118 6.85 2.98 8.17
CA VAL A 118 7.40 3.98 7.25
C VAL A 118 8.72 4.48 7.81
N LEU A 119 9.79 4.47 7.01
CA LEU A 119 11.05 5.10 7.42
C LEU A 119 10.83 6.60 7.66
N GLY A 120 11.38 7.15 8.75
CA GLY A 120 11.22 8.56 9.11
C GLY A 120 11.70 9.52 8.02
N GLU A 121 12.69 9.12 7.21
CA GLU A 121 13.15 9.87 6.03
C GLU A 121 12.19 9.81 4.83
N ASN A 122 11.18 8.93 4.83
CA ASN A 122 10.18 8.85 3.77
C ASN A 122 9.07 9.89 3.96
N GLN A 123 9.46 11.16 3.96
CA GLN A 123 8.55 12.28 4.16
C GLN A 123 7.37 12.32 3.16
N PRO A 124 7.52 11.92 1.87
CA PRO A 124 6.38 11.84 0.96
C PRO A 124 5.31 10.86 1.43
N MET A 125 5.70 9.69 1.96
CA MET A 125 4.76 8.69 2.47
C MET A 125 4.08 9.18 3.75
N LEU A 126 4.83 9.75 4.70
CA LEU A 126 4.27 10.29 5.93
C LEU A 126 3.23 11.39 5.67
N ARG A 127 3.50 12.30 4.71
CA ARG A 127 2.51 13.32 4.29
C ARG A 127 1.30 12.70 3.60
N LEU A 128 1.48 11.65 2.81
CA LEU A 128 0.37 10.95 2.19
C LEU A 128 -0.54 10.33 3.24
N VAL A 129 0.04 9.60 4.20
CA VAL A 129 -0.70 8.99 5.30
C VAL A 129 -1.47 10.02 6.12
N ALA A 130 -0.82 11.11 6.52
CA ALA A 130 -1.47 12.18 7.30
C ALA A 130 -2.66 12.81 6.57
N ARG A 131 -2.60 12.86 5.24
CA ARG A 131 -3.68 13.40 4.41
C ARG A 131 -4.83 12.41 4.21
N VAL A 132 -4.53 11.14 3.96
CA VAL A 132 -5.54 10.12 3.66
C VAL A 132 -6.19 9.58 4.93
N PHE A 133 -5.43 9.52 6.01
CA PHE A 133 -5.87 9.02 7.31
C PHE A 133 -5.76 10.11 8.38
N PRO A 134 -6.62 11.13 8.35
CA PRO A 134 -6.61 12.15 9.40
C PRO A 134 -6.86 11.50 10.77
N GLY A 135 -5.98 11.78 11.72
CA GLY A 135 -6.04 11.16 13.04
C GLY A 135 -5.32 9.81 13.16
N ALA A 136 -4.58 9.37 12.13
CA ALA A 136 -3.71 8.22 12.26
C ALA A 136 -2.72 8.39 13.41
N ARG A 137 -2.54 7.33 14.21
CA ARG A 137 -1.52 7.29 15.26
C ARG A 137 -0.16 7.07 14.59
N MET A 138 0.82 7.88 14.95
CA MET A 138 2.20 7.76 14.46
C MET A 138 3.13 7.64 15.66
N THR A 139 3.79 6.50 15.80
CA THR A 139 4.73 6.21 16.88
C THR A 139 6.09 5.96 16.29
N ARG A 140 7.13 6.66 16.81
CA ARG A 140 8.50 6.38 16.41
C ARG A 140 8.98 5.12 17.11
N GLU A 141 9.42 4.16 16.34
CA GLU A 141 10.04 2.92 16.78
C GLU A 141 11.58 3.01 16.65
N GLU A 142 12.27 1.91 16.91
CA GLU A 142 13.71 1.82 16.68
C GLU A 142 14.06 1.96 15.18
N ASP A 143 15.33 2.22 14.89
CA ASP A 143 15.88 2.36 13.52
C ASP A 143 15.18 3.43 12.66
N ASP A 144 14.67 4.50 13.29
CA ASP A 144 13.96 5.61 12.63
C ASP A 144 12.72 5.16 11.85
N VAL A 145 12.07 4.08 12.25
CA VAL A 145 10.80 3.63 11.72
C VAL A 145 9.66 4.36 12.42
N ILE A 146 8.69 4.83 11.63
CA ILE A 146 7.43 5.38 12.13
C ILE A 146 6.34 4.34 11.90
N ARG A 147 5.83 3.76 12.98
CA ARG A 147 4.64 2.94 12.92
C ARG A 147 3.41 3.81 12.81
N VAL A 148 2.62 3.56 11.78
CA VAL A 148 1.34 4.21 11.56
C VAL A 148 0.24 3.22 11.87
N GLY A 149 -0.75 3.63 12.67
CA GLY A 149 -1.97 2.86 12.94
C GLY A 149 -3.21 3.71 12.66
N TYR A 150 -4.17 3.15 11.97
CA TYR A 150 -5.42 3.81 11.64
C TYR A 150 -6.62 2.88 11.87
N PRO A 151 -7.53 3.21 12.79
CA PRO A 151 -8.76 2.46 12.99
C PRO A 151 -9.71 2.67 11.80
N LEU A 152 -10.18 1.58 11.22
CA LEU A 152 -11.23 1.60 10.21
C LEU A 152 -12.57 1.67 10.94
N ASN A 153 -13.16 2.85 11.03
CA ASN A 153 -14.51 2.98 11.55
C ASN A 153 -15.48 2.39 10.52
N HIS A 154 -16.04 1.20 10.79
CA HIS A 154 -17.07 0.56 9.96
C HIS A 154 -18.38 1.39 9.85
N ARG A 155 -18.44 2.56 10.49
CA ARG A 155 -19.57 3.51 10.39
C ARG A 155 -19.44 4.53 9.27
N LEU A 156 -18.28 4.62 8.61
CA LEU A 156 -18.18 5.46 7.42
C LEU A 156 -18.80 4.67 6.27
N THR A 157 -20.02 5.00 5.93
CA THR A 157 -20.68 4.50 4.72
C THR A 157 -19.88 4.94 3.49
N HIS A 158 -20.03 4.22 2.39
CA HIS A 158 -19.40 4.55 1.11
C HIS A 158 -19.59 6.02 0.70
N GLU A 159 -20.68 6.68 1.12
CA GLU A 159 -21.00 8.08 0.87
C GLU A 159 -20.10 9.05 1.66
N GLU A 160 -19.72 8.73 2.89
CA GLU A 160 -18.88 9.60 3.72
C GLU A 160 -17.41 9.56 3.30
N LEU A 161 -16.89 8.39 2.87
CA LEU A 161 -15.57 8.28 2.28
C LEU A 161 -15.44 9.05 0.96
N VAL A 162 -16.54 9.18 0.20
CA VAL A 162 -16.58 9.93 -1.06
C VAL A 162 -16.81 11.43 -0.83
N ALA A 163 -17.48 11.81 0.26
CA ALA A 163 -17.75 13.21 0.58
C ALA A 163 -16.50 13.97 1.02
N ASP A 164 -15.59 13.33 1.76
CA ASP A 164 -14.30 13.92 2.17
C ASP A 164 -13.26 14.00 1.04
N LEU A 165 -13.53 13.42 -0.11
CA LEU A 165 -12.62 13.41 -1.28
C LEU A 165 -12.96 14.48 -2.34
N ARG A 166 -13.96 15.34 -2.08
CA ARG A 166 -14.31 16.44 -2.98
C ARG A 166 -13.55 17.73 -2.62
N TRP A 167 -12.28 17.77 -3.06
CA TRP A 167 -11.51 19.02 -3.26
C TRP A 167 -10.75 18.96 -4.56
#